data_a42b9f7e46e2dde2e6e8f6c8c096f036
#
_entry.id   a42b9f7e46e2dde2e6e8f6c8c096f036
#
_cell.length_a   1.000
_cell.length_b   1.000
_cell.length_c   1.000
_cell.angle_alpha   90.00
_cell.angle_beta   90.00
_cell.angle_gamma   90.00
#
_symmetry.space_group_name_H-M   'P 1'
#
loop_
_entity.id
_entity.type
_entity.pdbx_description
1 polymer ?
#
loop_
_entity_poly.entity_id
_entity_poly.type
_entity_poly.pdbx_seq_one_letter_code
_entity_poly.pdbx_strand_id
1 'polypeptide(L)'
;MAGKKWYYAFMQRHPQLSLRGPESTSIARAQGFNKERVQSFFNLLSKLYMEEKLTPDRLYNMDETSLSTVQDGQVKIISARGKKRVGIMTSSERGNSVTAVVCVSAAGFYVPPMLIYKRKRMKPEIANGAPPGTVFSTQEKGWMSNEGFLDWLNHFIKVVKPLKQSKVLLILDGHVTHSKNLAAIYLARNAGVRMVSLPPHTTHRLQPLDVAFFGPLGTYYDEAMRKWMRSHISQPVTTWQVAELFGDAYSQAASLRIAMKGFQASGLWPLDINVFTDSDFTASSFTDVGPSNKLQSSESIDGMTKLSTDKSSENN
;
A
#
# COMPACT_ATOMS: atom_id res chain seq x y z
N MET A 1 -31.93 -10.65 20.82
CA MET A 1 -30.54 -10.86 20.37
C MET A 1 -30.07 -12.25 20.76
N ALA A 2 -29.36 -12.93 19.87
CA ALA A 2 -28.79 -14.24 20.15
C ALA A 2 -27.66 -14.11 21.20
N GLY A 3 -27.74 -14.92 22.28
CA GLY A 3 -26.73 -14.86 23.35
C GLY A 3 -25.48 -15.69 23.05
N LYS A 4 -24.45 -15.60 23.92
CA LYS A 4 -23.18 -16.32 23.77
C LYS A 4 -23.34 -17.84 23.57
N LYS A 5 -24.27 -18.49 24.26
CA LYS A 5 -24.55 -19.93 24.10
C LYS A 5 -25.00 -20.27 22.68
N TRP A 6 -25.87 -19.44 22.08
CA TRP A 6 -26.30 -19.62 20.71
C TRP A 6 -25.12 -19.48 19.74
N TYR A 7 -24.26 -18.46 19.94
CA TYR A 7 -23.09 -18.24 19.11
C TYR A 7 -22.14 -19.44 19.12
N TYR A 8 -21.78 -19.97 20.28
CA TYR A 8 -20.91 -21.14 20.37
C TYR A 8 -21.54 -22.39 19.72
N ALA A 9 -22.82 -22.63 19.96
CA ALA A 9 -23.53 -23.74 19.33
C ALA A 9 -23.64 -23.57 17.81
N PHE A 10 -23.79 -22.33 17.31
CA PHE A 10 -23.78 -22.03 15.89
C PHE A 10 -22.40 -22.35 15.28
N MET A 11 -21.30 -21.85 15.88
CA MET A 11 -19.94 -22.11 15.40
C MET A 11 -19.59 -23.60 15.40
N GLN A 12 -20.06 -24.37 16.37
CA GLN A 12 -19.85 -25.82 16.41
C GLN A 12 -20.57 -26.54 15.24
N ARG A 13 -21.76 -26.09 14.86
CA ARG A 13 -22.49 -26.67 13.71
C ARG A 13 -21.92 -26.26 12.37
N HIS A 14 -21.12 -25.19 12.34
CA HIS A 14 -20.53 -24.61 11.13
C HIS A 14 -19.00 -24.50 11.24
N PRO A 15 -18.26 -25.64 11.26
CA PRO A 15 -16.82 -25.65 11.43
C PRO A 15 -16.05 -24.97 10.29
N GLN A 16 -16.71 -24.79 9.13
CA GLN A 16 -16.17 -24.04 7.99
C GLN A 16 -16.15 -22.53 8.23
N LEU A 17 -16.84 -22.01 9.26
CA LEU A 17 -16.86 -20.60 9.63
C LEU A 17 -15.81 -20.30 10.73
N SER A 18 -15.21 -19.13 10.69
CA SER A 18 -14.34 -18.64 11.75
C SER A 18 -14.61 -17.16 12.03
N LEU A 19 -14.51 -16.76 13.29
CA LEU A 19 -14.58 -15.34 13.65
C LEU A 19 -13.32 -14.62 13.13
N ARG A 20 -13.51 -13.56 12.36
CA ARG A 20 -12.44 -12.70 11.86
C ARG A 20 -12.72 -11.26 12.23
N GLY A 21 -11.68 -10.51 12.55
CA GLY A 21 -11.77 -9.04 12.59
C GLY A 21 -11.92 -8.53 11.16
N PRO A 22 -12.93 -7.69 10.87
CA PRO A 22 -13.04 -7.09 9.55
C PRO A 22 -11.86 -6.15 9.29
N GLU A 23 -11.32 -6.19 8.08
CA GLU A 23 -10.37 -5.19 7.62
C GLU A 23 -11.12 -3.90 7.26
N SER A 24 -10.66 -2.78 7.81
CA SER A 24 -11.25 -1.46 7.52
C SER A 24 -10.96 -1.09 6.06
N THR A 25 -11.98 -1.17 5.22
CA THR A 25 -11.88 -0.80 3.79
C THR A 25 -12.58 0.52 3.55
N SER A 26 -11.87 1.53 3.02
CA SER A 26 -12.50 2.78 2.61
C SER A 26 -13.43 2.57 1.42
N ILE A 27 -14.43 3.44 1.25
CA ILE A 27 -15.36 3.41 0.11
C ILE A 27 -14.57 3.43 -1.21
N ALA A 28 -13.53 4.25 -1.32
CA ALA A 28 -12.68 4.33 -2.51
C ALA A 28 -11.96 3.00 -2.82
N ARG A 29 -11.47 2.27 -1.80
CA ARG A 29 -10.89 0.95 -1.97
C ARG A 29 -11.94 -0.11 -2.37
N ALA A 30 -13.12 -0.06 -1.75
CA ALA A 30 -14.22 -0.95 -2.12
C ALA A 30 -14.63 -0.75 -3.59
N GLN A 31 -14.84 0.49 -4.03
CA GLN A 31 -15.17 0.82 -5.42
C GLN A 31 -14.04 0.54 -6.41
N GLY A 32 -12.79 0.74 -6.00
CA GLY A 32 -11.61 0.53 -6.85
C GLY A 32 -11.36 -0.94 -7.17
N PHE A 33 -11.55 -1.81 -6.17
CA PHE A 33 -11.34 -3.25 -6.30
C PHE A 33 -12.62 -3.94 -6.81
N ASN A 34 -12.98 -3.67 -8.06
CA ASN A 34 -14.11 -4.32 -8.72
C ASN A 34 -13.65 -5.34 -9.77
N LYS A 35 -14.52 -6.31 -10.07
CA LYS A 35 -14.22 -7.46 -10.93
C LYS A 35 -13.79 -7.04 -12.33
N GLU A 36 -14.45 -6.08 -12.95
CA GLU A 36 -14.16 -5.65 -14.33
C GLU A 36 -12.77 -5.03 -14.45
N ARG A 37 -12.39 -4.14 -13.52
CA ARG A 37 -11.08 -3.49 -13.52
C ARG A 37 -9.95 -4.47 -13.26
N VAL A 38 -10.15 -5.36 -12.29
CA VAL A 38 -9.17 -6.40 -11.95
C VAL A 38 -9.00 -7.35 -13.12
N GLN A 39 -10.07 -7.76 -13.78
CA GLN A 39 -10.04 -8.64 -14.94
C GLN A 39 -9.37 -7.99 -16.15
N SER A 40 -9.67 -6.71 -16.41
CA SER A 40 -9.01 -5.93 -17.46
C SER A 40 -7.50 -5.81 -17.22
N PHE A 41 -7.09 -5.62 -15.97
CA PHE A 41 -5.67 -5.59 -15.59
C PHE A 41 -4.99 -6.95 -15.83
N PHE A 42 -5.60 -8.06 -15.42
CA PHE A 42 -5.04 -9.40 -15.67
C PHE A 42 -4.99 -9.75 -17.17
N ASN A 43 -5.96 -9.31 -17.96
CA ASN A 43 -5.94 -9.47 -19.41
C ASN A 43 -4.74 -8.73 -20.03
N LEU A 44 -4.46 -7.50 -19.59
CA LEU A 44 -3.27 -6.76 -20.00
C LEU A 44 -1.98 -7.50 -19.61
N LEU A 45 -1.90 -7.97 -18.36
CA LEU A 45 -0.73 -8.73 -17.89
C LEU A 45 -0.52 -10.01 -18.67
N SER A 46 -1.59 -10.80 -18.91
CA SER A 46 -1.52 -12.05 -19.70
C SER A 46 -0.91 -11.79 -21.08
N LYS A 47 -1.33 -10.72 -21.74
CA LYS A 47 -0.76 -10.31 -23.03
C LYS A 47 0.73 -9.98 -22.92
N LEU A 48 1.13 -9.17 -21.92
CA LEU A 48 2.53 -8.79 -21.69
C LEU A 48 3.40 -10.01 -21.34
N TYR A 49 2.87 -10.96 -20.55
CA TYR A 49 3.60 -12.19 -20.21
C TYR A 49 3.92 -13.03 -21.43
N MET A 50 2.96 -13.16 -22.35
CA MET A 50 3.17 -13.89 -23.60
C MET A 50 4.12 -13.16 -24.55
N GLU A 51 3.92 -11.84 -24.75
CA GLU A 51 4.72 -11.02 -25.65
C GLU A 51 6.21 -10.97 -25.23
N GLU A 52 6.47 -10.76 -23.94
CA GLU A 52 7.84 -10.58 -23.43
C GLU A 52 8.44 -11.87 -22.87
N LYS A 53 7.70 -13.01 -22.90
CA LYS A 53 8.10 -14.31 -22.33
C LYS A 53 8.69 -14.13 -20.92
N LEU A 54 7.91 -13.48 -20.05
CA LEU A 54 8.38 -13.08 -18.73
C LEU A 54 8.71 -14.30 -17.84
N THR A 55 9.78 -14.14 -17.08
CA THR A 55 10.24 -15.07 -16.05
C THR A 55 10.20 -14.37 -14.69
N PRO A 56 10.18 -15.08 -13.56
CA PRO A 56 10.00 -14.45 -12.23
C PRO A 56 11.13 -13.47 -11.88
N ASP A 57 12.33 -13.68 -12.40
CA ASP A 57 13.49 -12.78 -12.22
C ASP A 57 13.38 -11.47 -13.02
N ARG A 58 12.46 -11.40 -13.99
CA ARG A 58 12.20 -10.21 -14.80
C ARG A 58 10.88 -9.50 -14.47
N LEU A 59 10.17 -9.96 -13.46
CA LEU A 59 8.95 -9.34 -12.95
C LEU A 59 9.24 -8.71 -11.58
N TYR A 60 9.11 -7.40 -11.48
CA TYR A 60 9.39 -6.62 -10.28
C TYR A 60 8.16 -5.87 -9.79
N ASN A 61 8.07 -5.71 -8.48
CA ASN A 61 7.13 -4.82 -7.83
C ASN A 61 7.88 -3.80 -6.98
N MET A 62 7.52 -2.54 -7.10
CA MET A 62 8.08 -1.43 -6.33
C MET A 62 6.95 -0.73 -5.58
N ASP A 63 7.24 -0.32 -4.36
CA ASP A 63 6.33 0.46 -3.53
C ASP A 63 7.07 1.24 -2.44
N GLU A 64 6.36 2.18 -1.83
CA GLU A 64 6.86 3.07 -0.79
C GLU A 64 6.17 2.80 0.55
N THR A 65 6.95 2.85 1.62
CA THR A 65 6.40 2.81 2.98
C THR A 65 7.02 3.86 3.87
N SER A 66 6.30 4.29 4.89
CA SER A 66 6.76 5.28 5.86
C SER A 66 7.34 4.59 7.08
N LEU A 67 8.57 4.97 7.46
CA LEU A 67 9.25 4.53 8.67
C LEU A 67 9.14 5.64 9.71
N SER A 68 8.30 5.46 10.71
CA SER A 68 8.07 6.44 11.78
C SER A 68 9.13 6.35 12.85
N THR A 69 9.48 7.48 13.48
CA THR A 69 10.30 7.52 14.71
C THR A 69 9.49 7.25 15.98
N VAL A 70 8.17 7.04 15.84
CA VAL A 70 7.24 6.66 16.91
C VAL A 70 6.64 5.31 16.57
N GLN A 71 6.50 4.45 17.56
CA GLN A 71 5.91 3.13 17.38
C GLN A 71 4.45 3.23 16.96
N ASP A 72 4.07 2.47 15.94
CA ASP A 72 2.70 2.25 15.54
C ASP A 72 2.15 1.03 16.29
N GLY A 73 1.14 1.28 17.13
CA GLY A 73 0.39 0.22 17.78
C GLY A 73 0.68 -0.01 19.26
N GLN A 74 -0.38 -0.37 19.97
CA GLN A 74 -0.33 -0.74 21.39
C GLN A 74 0.07 -2.21 21.52
N VAL A 75 1.25 -2.46 22.06
CA VAL A 75 1.68 -3.82 22.42
C VAL A 75 0.94 -4.26 23.68
N LYS A 76 0.35 -5.44 23.64
CA LYS A 76 -0.21 -6.06 24.85
C LYS A 76 0.93 -6.45 25.79
N ILE A 77 0.89 -5.97 27.01
CA ILE A 77 1.88 -6.28 28.05
C ILE A 77 1.23 -7.06 29.20
N ILE A 78 2.03 -7.90 29.86
CA ILE A 78 1.60 -8.61 31.06
C ILE A 78 1.66 -7.64 32.23
N SER A 79 0.54 -7.51 32.96
CA SER A 79 0.41 -6.65 34.11
C SER A 79 -0.36 -7.36 35.20
N ALA A 80 -0.24 -6.89 36.46
CA ALA A 80 -1.01 -7.41 37.57
C ALA A 80 -2.51 -7.31 37.32
N ARG A 81 -3.25 -8.36 37.68
CA ARG A 81 -4.72 -8.41 37.52
C ARG A 81 -5.36 -7.25 38.28
N GLY A 82 -6.27 -6.53 37.60
CA GLY A 82 -6.96 -5.36 38.19
C GLY A 82 -6.28 -4.01 37.92
N LYS A 83 -5.07 -3.96 37.39
CA LYS A 83 -4.41 -2.69 37.03
C LYS A 83 -5.05 -2.11 35.76
N LYS A 84 -5.77 -0.99 35.92
CA LYS A 84 -6.52 -0.35 34.81
C LYS A 84 -5.65 0.50 33.86
N ARG A 85 -4.52 1.03 34.34
CA ARG A 85 -3.60 1.85 33.56
C ARG A 85 -2.20 1.28 33.64
N VAL A 86 -1.65 0.89 32.49
CA VAL A 86 -0.27 0.41 32.38
C VAL A 86 0.41 1.33 31.39
N GLY A 87 1.36 2.13 31.88
CA GLY A 87 2.15 3.02 31.03
C GLY A 87 3.19 2.24 30.23
N ILE A 88 3.40 2.66 29.00
CA ILE A 88 4.54 2.26 28.16
C ILE A 88 5.28 3.53 27.74
N MET A 89 6.61 3.48 27.76
CA MET A 89 7.39 4.59 27.21
C MET A 89 7.32 4.55 25.69
N THR A 90 6.94 5.66 25.07
CA THR A 90 7.01 5.89 23.63
C THR A 90 8.16 6.83 23.32
N SER A 91 8.71 6.76 22.12
CA SER A 91 9.89 7.55 21.72
C SER A 91 9.60 9.06 21.70
N SER A 92 8.37 9.48 21.37
CA SER A 92 7.97 10.89 21.28
C SER A 92 6.44 11.01 21.15
N GLU A 93 5.88 12.20 21.41
CA GLU A 93 4.46 12.47 21.20
C GLU A 93 4.11 12.69 19.72
N ARG A 94 5.05 13.20 18.94
CA ARG A 94 4.94 13.40 17.49
C ARG A 94 6.17 12.86 16.79
N GLY A 95 5.96 11.93 15.84
CA GLY A 95 7.01 11.30 15.07
C GLY A 95 7.41 12.11 13.83
N ASN A 96 8.68 11.97 13.46
CA ASN A 96 9.13 12.23 12.09
C ASN A 96 9.08 10.92 11.31
N SER A 97 9.02 11.00 9.98
CA SER A 97 9.06 9.83 9.13
C SER A 97 10.14 9.92 8.07
N VAL A 98 10.64 8.77 7.64
CA VAL A 98 11.53 8.58 6.51
C VAL A 98 10.81 7.65 5.55
N THR A 99 10.78 7.97 4.25
CA THR A 99 10.16 7.08 3.27
C THR A 99 11.19 6.04 2.81
N ALA A 100 10.80 4.77 2.89
CA ALA A 100 11.57 3.66 2.31
C ALA A 100 10.92 3.21 1.01
N VAL A 101 11.71 3.18 -0.07
CA VAL A 101 11.31 2.65 -1.36
C VAL A 101 11.88 1.25 -1.48
N VAL A 102 11.03 0.26 -1.62
CA VAL A 102 11.38 -1.14 -1.70
C VAL A 102 11.00 -1.68 -3.07
N CYS A 103 11.85 -2.54 -3.62
CA CYS A 103 11.57 -3.21 -4.88
C CYS A 103 12.05 -4.66 -4.81
N VAL A 104 11.22 -5.59 -5.27
CA VAL A 104 11.50 -7.02 -5.24
C VAL A 104 11.03 -7.71 -6.51
N SER A 105 11.77 -8.71 -6.98
CA SER A 105 11.34 -9.57 -8.09
C SER A 105 10.46 -10.72 -7.60
N ALA A 106 9.68 -11.31 -8.50
CA ALA A 106 8.92 -12.53 -8.22
C ALA A 106 9.82 -13.74 -7.93
N ALA A 107 11.10 -13.69 -8.34
CA ALA A 107 12.13 -14.67 -7.95
C ALA A 107 12.73 -14.41 -6.57
N GLY A 108 12.31 -13.35 -5.86
CA GLY A 108 12.78 -13.02 -4.52
C GLY A 108 14.08 -12.23 -4.45
N PHE A 109 14.52 -11.65 -5.55
CA PHE A 109 15.65 -10.72 -5.56
C PHE A 109 15.18 -9.33 -5.14
N TYR A 110 15.69 -8.82 -4.02
CA TYR A 110 15.44 -7.47 -3.53
C TYR A 110 16.47 -6.50 -4.10
N VAL A 111 16.00 -5.48 -4.80
CA VAL A 111 16.83 -4.33 -5.19
C VAL A 111 17.22 -3.56 -3.93
N PRO A 112 18.49 -3.15 -3.75
CA PRO A 112 18.86 -2.35 -2.59
C PRO A 112 17.92 -1.15 -2.42
N PRO A 113 17.37 -0.92 -1.22
CA PRO A 113 16.32 0.07 -1.02
C PRO A 113 16.81 1.51 -1.20
N MET A 114 15.87 2.45 -1.36
CA MET A 114 16.15 3.88 -1.25
C MET A 114 15.47 4.44 0.00
N LEU A 115 16.19 5.26 0.77
CA LEU A 115 15.65 5.99 1.91
C LEU A 115 15.57 7.49 1.58
N ILE A 116 14.36 8.08 1.71
CA ILE A 116 14.09 9.49 1.41
C ILE A 116 13.88 10.23 2.72
N TYR A 117 14.78 11.16 3.02
CA TYR A 117 14.76 11.97 4.23
C TYR A 117 14.17 13.36 3.98
N LYS A 118 13.34 13.83 4.90
CA LYS A 118 12.83 15.20 4.91
C LYS A 118 13.92 16.17 5.40
N ARG A 119 14.84 16.54 4.52
CA ARG A 119 15.93 17.50 4.81
C ARG A 119 16.56 18.06 3.54
N LYS A 120 17.34 19.13 3.69
CA LYS A 120 18.01 19.79 2.55
C LYS A 120 19.35 19.12 2.16
N ARG A 121 20.04 18.50 3.11
CA ARG A 121 21.35 17.88 2.86
C ARG A 121 21.48 16.55 3.59
N MET A 122 22.07 15.57 2.95
CA MET A 122 22.42 14.30 3.54
C MET A 122 23.66 14.43 4.41
N LYS A 123 23.71 13.71 5.53
CA LYS A 123 24.89 13.55 6.37
C LYS A 123 25.29 12.08 6.38
N PRO A 124 26.59 11.74 6.27
CA PRO A 124 27.04 10.35 6.15
C PRO A 124 26.58 9.44 7.30
N GLU A 125 26.52 10.00 8.52
CA GLU A 125 26.18 9.24 9.73
C GLU A 125 24.76 8.69 9.72
N ILE A 126 23.86 9.28 8.94
CA ILE A 126 22.47 8.81 8.79
C ILE A 126 22.39 7.47 8.03
N ALA A 127 23.42 7.14 7.27
CA ALA A 127 23.49 5.91 6.50
C ALA A 127 23.94 4.69 7.31
N ASN A 128 24.40 4.91 8.56
CA ASN A 128 24.90 3.83 9.40
C ASN A 128 23.83 2.77 9.66
N GLY A 129 24.20 1.49 9.50
CA GLY A 129 23.32 0.36 9.72
C GLY A 129 22.30 0.09 8.61
N ALA A 130 22.23 0.90 7.55
CA ALA A 130 21.37 0.63 6.42
C ALA A 130 21.73 -0.68 5.69
N PRO A 131 20.77 -1.34 5.01
CA PRO A 131 21.06 -2.50 4.17
C PRO A 131 22.16 -2.18 3.13
N PRO A 132 23.05 -3.14 2.79
CA PRO A 132 24.09 -2.90 1.80
C PRO A 132 23.56 -2.43 0.45
N GLY A 133 24.19 -1.41 -0.13
CA GLY A 133 23.79 -0.85 -1.41
C GLY A 133 22.60 0.12 -1.35
N THR A 134 22.06 0.41 -0.15
CA THR A 134 21.02 1.42 0.04
C THR A 134 21.43 2.76 -0.56
N VAL A 135 20.54 3.37 -1.32
CA VAL A 135 20.71 4.74 -1.82
C VAL A 135 19.87 5.71 -0.98
N PHE A 136 20.34 6.96 -0.91
CA PHE A 136 19.73 7.97 -0.07
C PHE A 136 19.35 9.18 -0.90
N SER A 137 18.15 9.70 -0.63
CA SER A 137 17.67 10.94 -1.23
C SER A 137 17.18 11.91 -0.16
N THR A 138 17.18 13.18 -0.47
CA THR A 138 16.63 14.22 0.39
C THR A 138 15.57 15.00 -0.36
N GLN A 139 14.41 15.16 0.27
CA GLN A 139 13.27 15.88 -0.30
C GLN A 139 12.69 16.81 0.77
N GLU A 140 12.30 18.03 0.38
CA GLU A 140 11.73 19.00 1.35
C GLU A 140 10.47 18.50 2.02
N LYS A 141 9.63 17.76 1.30
CA LYS A 141 8.38 17.16 1.81
C LYS A 141 8.58 15.75 2.38
N GLY A 142 9.73 15.11 2.13
CA GLY A 142 10.01 13.73 2.58
C GLY A 142 9.31 12.64 1.78
N TRP A 143 8.62 12.98 0.67
CA TRP A 143 7.93 12.05 -0.22
C TRP A 143 8.64 11.95 -1.57
N MET A 144 8.35 10.90 -2.33
CA MET A 144 8.85 10.73 -3.69
C MET A 144 8.44 11.91 -4.56
N SER A 145 9.43 12.54 -5.22
CA SER A 145 9.22 13.54 -6.26
C SER A 145 9.47 12.93 -7.65
N ASN A 146 9.18 13.70 -8.71
CA ASN A 146 9.51 13.26 -10.08
C ASN A 146 11.01 13.01 -10.26
N GLU A 147 11.86 13.88 -9.71
CA GLU A 147 13.31 13.74 -9.72
C GLU A 147 13.76 12.55 -8.86
N GLY A 148 13.17 12.39 -7.67
CA GLY A 148 13.46 11.27 -6.78
C GLY A 148 13.12 9.92 -7.44
N PHE A 149 12.03 9.86 -8.20
CA PHE A 149 11.68 8.66 -8.96
C PHE A 149 12.67 8.39 -10.11
N LEU A 150 13.15 9.43 -10.79
CA LEU A 150 14.21 9.28 -11.80
C LEU A 150 15.51 8.74 -11.20
N ASP A 151 15.91 9.25 -10.04
CA ASP A 151 17.11 8.77 -9.33
C ASP A 151 16.94 7.31 -8.91
N TRP A 152 15.76 6.95 -8.37
CA TRP A 152 15.45 5.58 -8.03
C TRP A 152 15.44 4.66 -9.28
N LEU A 153 14.84 5.09 -10.38
CA LEU A 153 14.78 4.30 -11.62
C LEU A 153 16.19 4.09 -12.22
N ASN A 154 17.08 5.09 -12.16
CA ASN A 154 18.48 4.94 -12.54
C ASN A 154 19.19 3.92 -11.65
N HIS A 155 18.95 3.95 -10.32
CA HIS A 155 19.46 2.94 -9.40
C HIS A 155 18.94 1.53 -9.75
N PHE A 156 17.63 1.39 -9.99
CA PHE A 156 17.00 0.15 -10.42
C PHE A 156 17.66 -0.41 -11.70
N ILE A 157 17.80 0.42 -12.74
CA ILE A 157 18.41 0.04 -14.03
C ILE A 157 19.87 -0.39 -13.82
N LYS A 158 20.64 0.32 -13.00
CA LYS A 158 22.03 -0.01 -12.69
C LYS A 158 22.18 -1.37 -12.00
N VAL A 159 21.25 -1.72 -11.11
CA VAL A 159 21.26 -2.98 -10.35
C VAL A 159 20.75 -4.14 -11.19
N VAL A 160 19.58 -3.98 -11.80
CA VAL A 160 18.88 -5.06 -12.52
C VAL A 160 19.46 -5.30 -13.90
N LYS A 161 20.04 -4.26 -14.55
CA LYS A 161 20.65 -4.30 -15.89
C LYS A 161 19.71 -4.90 -16.94
N PRO A 162 18.50 -4.32 -17.09
CA PRO A 162 17.55 -4.80 -18.10
C PRO A 162 18.11 -4.67 -19.50
N LEU A 163 17.63 -5.51 -20.44
CA LEU A 163 18.05 -5.48 -21.83
C LEU A 163 16.84 -5.22 -22.75
N LYS A 164 17.04 -4.52 -23.87
CA LYS A 164 15.97 -4.27 -24.84
C LYS A 164 15.37 -5.56 -25.43
N GLN A 165 16.17 -6.60 -25.58
CA GLN A 165 15.78 -7.92 -26.08
C GLN A 165 15.19 -8.82 -24.97
N SER A 166 15.49 -8.53 -23.71
CA SER A 166 15.00 -9.25 -22.53
C SER A 166 14.49 -8.25 -21.52
N LYS A 167 13.29 -7.72 -21.79
CA LYS A 167 12.71 -6.63 -20.99
C LYS A 167 12.30 -7.10 -19.61
N VAL A 168 12.31 -6.16 -18.69
CA VAL A 168 11.84 -6.30 -17.33
C VAL A 168 10.48 -5.62 -17.20
N LEU A 169 9.53 -6.26 -16.53
CA LEU A 169 8.26 -5.67 -16.15
C LEU A 169 8.36 -5.14 -14.72
N LEU A 170 8.09 -3.86 -14.57
CA LEU A 170 8.03 -3.17 -13.28
C LEU A 170 6.59 -2.78 -12.98
N ILE A 171 6.00 -3.42 -11.97
CA ILE A 171 4.67 -3.13 -11.47
C ILE A 171 4.79 -2.15 -10.30
N LEU A 172 4.01 -1.07 -10.37
CA LEU A 172 3.99 0.00 -9.38
C LEU A 172 2.57 0.55 -9.23
N ASP A 173 2.34 1.34 -8.21
CA ASP A 173 1.06 2.02 -8.03
C ASP A 173 0.82 3.07 -9.14
N GLY A 174 -0.40 3.59 -9.23
CA GLY A 174 -0.79 4.59 -10.21
C GLY A 174 -0.41 6.03 -9.83
N HIS A 175 0.52 6.24 -8.89
CA HIS A 175 0.88 7.58 -8.44
C HIS A 175 1.40 8.45 -9.59
N VAL A 176 1.11 9.76 -9.53
CA VAL A 176 1.40 10.72 -10.60
C VAL A 176 2.91 10.81 -10.92
N THR A 177 3.76 10.70 -9.90
CA THR A 177 5.23 10.72 -10.05
C THR A 177 5.76 9.57 -10.90
N HIS A 178 5.03 8.46 -10.95
CA HIS A 178 5.37 7.27 -11.74
C HIS A 178 4.70 7.30 -13.12
N SER A 179 3.39 7.54 -13.15
CA SER A 179 2.55 7.37 -14.33
C SER A 179 2.59 8.57 -15.30
N LYS A 180 2.85 9.79 -14.81
CA LYS A 180 2.87 11.01 -15.62
C LYS A 180 4.28 11.64 -15.76
N ASN A 181 5.31 10.97 -15.31
CA ASN A 181 6.70 11.41 -15.44
C ASN A 181 7.27 11.00 -16.81
N LEU A 182 7.17 11.88 -17.79
CA LEU A 182 7.64 11.60 -19.16
C LEU A 182 9.12 11.22 -19.21
N ALA A 183 9.98 11.89 -18.44
CA ALA A 183 11.40 11.60 -18.39
C ALA A 183 11.64 10.15 -17.89
N ALA A 184 10.93 9.72 -16.86
CA ALA A 184 11.01 8.35 -16.37
C ALA A 184 10.49 7.32 -17.38
N ILE A 185 9.40 7.64 -18.09
CA ILE A 185 8.85 6.77 -19.13
C ILE A 185 9.87 6.58 -20.29
N TYR A 186 10.51 7.66 -20.74
CA TYR A 186 11.56 7.58 -21.77
C TYR A 186 12.79 6.81 -21.28
N LEU A 187 13.24 7.08 -20.04
CA LEU A 187 14.37 6.37 -19.44
C LEU A 187 14.09 4.85 -19.36
N ALA A 188 12.94 4.47 -18.81
CA ALA A 188 12.51 3.07 -18.70
C ALA A 188 12.48 2.37 -20.07
N ARG A 189 11.81 3.00 -21.05
CA ARG A 189 11.70 2.45 -22.41
C ARG A 189 13.06 2.23 -23.06
N ASN A 190 13.98 3.18 -22.93
CA ASN A 190 15.33 3.10 -23.50
C ASN A 190 16.18 2.03 -22.82
N ALA A 191 15.96 1.79 -21.53
CA ALA A 191 16.67 0.78 -20.77
C ALA A 191 16.09 -0.63 -20.88
N GLY A 192 14.92 -0.81 -21.52
CA GLY A 192 14.25 -2.12 -21.59
C GLY A 192 13.39 -2.44 -20.36
N VAL A 193 12.88 -1.41 -19.68
CA VAL A 193 11.92 -1.54 -18.59
C VAL A 193 10.52 -1.20 -19.09
N ARG A 194 9.58 -2.13 -18.91
CA ARG A 194 8.14 -1.90 -19.07
C ARG A 194 7.53 -1.56 -17.72
N MET A 195 7.01 -0.37 -17.57
CA MET A 195 6.27 0.03 -16.37
C MET A 195 4.78 -0.23 -16.57
N VAL A 196 4.14 -0.84 -15.57
CA VAL A 196 2.71 -1.11 -15.54
C VAL A 196 2.16 -0.64 -14.20
N SER A 197 1.16 0.25 -14.27
CA SER A 197 0.47 0.73 -13.07
C SER A 197 -0.67 -0.19 -12.68
N LEU A 198 -0.80 -0.44 -11.39
CA LEU A 198 -1.98 -1.11 -10.82
C LEU A 198 -3.24 -0.27 -11.02
N PRO A 199 -4.42 -0.89 -11.09
CA PRO A 199 -5.67 -0.14 -11.06
C PRO A 199 -5.78 0.71 -9.79
N PRO A 200 -6.39 1.90 -9.85
CA PRO A 200 -6.52 2.77 -8.68
C PRO A 200 -7.22 2.08 -7.51
N HIS A 201 -6.71 2.30 -6.30
CA HIS A 201 -7.26 1.80 -5.03
C HIS A 201 -7.25 0.26 -4.87
N THR A 202 -6.42 -0.47 -5.64
CA THR A 202 -6.31 -1.94 -5.57
C THR A 202 -5.03 -2.43 -4.88
N THR A 203 -4.15 -1.54 -4.42
CA THR A 203 -2.83 -1.88 -3.87
C THR A 203 -2.91 -2.88 -2.72
N HIS A 204 -3.90 -2.75 -1.82
CA HIS A 204 -4.12 -3.66 -0.70
C HIS A 204 -4.33 -5.15 -1.11
N ARG A 205 -4.63 -5.43 -2.38
CA ARG A 205 -4.85 -6.79 -2.91
C ARG A 205 -3.90 -7.16 -4.04
N LEU A 206 -3.52 -6.20 -4.89
CA LEU A 206 -2.73 -6.44 -6.10
C LEU A 206 -1.25 -6.05 -5.96
N GLN A 207 -0.86 -5.34 -4.88
CA GLN A 207 0.53 -4.93 -4.64
C GLN A 207 1.25 -5.98 -3.77
N PRO A 208 2.18 -6.79 -4.30
CA PRO A 208 2.88 -7.82 -3.55
C PRO A 208 3.53 -7.33 -2.25
N LEU A 209 4.12 -6.12 -2.27
CA LEU A 209 4.76 -5.53 -1.09
C LEU A 209 3.74 -5.19 0.00
N ASP A 210 2.58 -4.62 -0.34
CA ASP A 210 1.48 -4.36 0.60
C ASP A 210 0.91 -5.67 1.19
N VAL A 211 0.71 -6.67 0.30
CA VAL A 211 0.05 -7.93 0.67
C VAL A 211 0.90 -8.78 1.62
N ALA A 212 2.24 -8.78 1.46
CA ALA A 212 3.05 -9.74 2.20
C ALA A 212 4.28 -9.16 2.91
N PHE A 213 4.82 -8.02 2.49
CA PHE A 213 6.11 -7.54 2.96
C PHE A 213 6.02 -6.44 4.03
N PHE A 214 5.20 -5.41 3.83
CA PHE A 214 5.19 -4.26 4.74
C PHE A 214 4.64 -4.57 6.12
N GLY A 215 3.72 -5.53 6.25
CA GLY A 215 3.23 -5.98 7.56
C GLY A 215 4.35 -6.58 8.43
N PRO A 216 5.04 -7.62 7.98
CA PRO A 216 6.24 -8.15 8.66
C PRO A 216 7.34 -7.11 8.88
N LEU A 217 7.65 -6.28 7.87
CA LEU A 217 8.65 -5.22 8.01
C LEU A 217 8.31 -4.28 9.17
N GLY A 218 7.06 -3.80 9.25
CA GLY A 218 6.60 -2.93 10.34
C GLY A 218 6.72 -3.61 11.71
N THR A 219 6.39 -4.90 11.80
CA THR A 219 6.54 -5.68 13.04
C THR A 219 7.99 -5.74 13.50
N TYR A 220 8.92 -6.07 12.60
CA TYR A 220 10.36 -6.14 12.91
C TYR A 220 10.95 -4.75 13.18
N TYR A 221 10.46 -3.72 12.50
CA TYR A 221 10.89 -2.34 12.73
C TYR A 221 10.50 -1.85 14.13
N ASP A 222 9.26 -2.13 14.55
CA ASP A 222 8.81 -1.84 15.91
C ASP A 222 9.58 -2.62 16.97
N GLU A 223 9.97 -3.86 16.67
CA GLU A 223 10.79 -4.67 17.56
C GLU A 223 12.21 -4.11 17.68
N ALA A 224 12.85 -3.74 16.57
CA ALA A 224 14.15 -3.08 16.54
C ALA A 224 14.11 -1.76 17.33
N MET A 225 13.06 -0.95 17.15
CA MET A 225 12.86 0.30 17.90
C MET A 225 12.73 0.05 19.41
N ARG A 226 11.95 -0.94 19.83
CA ARG A 226 11.83 -1.33 21.24
C ARG A 226 13.15 -1.79 21.84
N LYS A 227 13.93 -2.57 21.08
CA LYS A 227 15.25 -3.02 21.50
C LYS A 227 16.20 -1.83 21.68
N TRP A 228 16.21 -0.92 20.73
CA TRP A 228 17.04 0.29 20.78
C TRP A 228 16.68 1.17 21.98
N MET A 229 15.39 1.45 22.25
CA MET A 229 14.96 2.26 23.38
C MET A 229 15.30 1.64 24.74
N ARG A 230 15.33 0.32 24.85
CA ARG A 230 15.74 -0.37 26.10
C ARG A 230 17.24 -0.20 26.39
N SER A 231 18.07 -0.12 25.37
CA SER A 231 19.52 0.11 25.50
C SER A 231 19.90 1.60 25.60
N HIS A 232 18.98 2.52 25.23
CA HIS A 232 19.21 3.97 25.23
C HIS A 232 18.15 4.67 26.08
N ILE A 233 18.20 4.42 27.39
CA ILE A 233 17.22 4.96 28.35
C ILE A 233 17.20 6.49 28.26
N SER A 234 15.98 7.05 28.20
CA SER A 234 15.72 8.49 28.11
C SER A 234 16.16 9.18 26.83
N GLN A 235 16.55 8.42 25.78
CA GLN A 235 16.84 8.98 24.47
C GLN A 235 15.67 8.70 23.52
N PRO A 236 15.13 9.73 22.83
CA PRO A 236 14.10 9.51 21.80
C PRO A 236 14.74 8.96 20.52
N VAL A 237 14.00 8.08 19.83
CA VAL A 237 14.37 7.71 18.46
C VAL A 237 14.13 8.91 17.55
N THR A 238 15.12 9.21 16.74
CA THR A 238 15.09 10.30 15.77
C THR A 238 15.38 9.79 14.36
N THR A 239 15.33 10.64 13.36
CA THR A 239 15.64 10.24 11.98
C THR A 239 17.09 9.74 11.79
N TRP A 240 17.97 9.90 12.77
CA TRP A 240 19.33 9.39 12.73
C TRP A 240 19.42 7.87 12.91
N GLN A 241 18.50 7.31 13.67
CA GLN A 241 18.46 5.87 13.96
C GLN A 241 17.66 5.08 12.92
N VAL A 242 16.87 5.75 12.07
CA VAL A 242 15.93 5.08 11.15
C VAL A 242 16.63 4.10 10.22
N ALA A 243 17.80 4.44 9.66
CA ALA A 243 18.52 3.56 8.74
C ALA A 243 18.99 2.26 9.42
N GLU A 244 19.51 2.37 10.66
CA GLU A 244 19.92 1.22 11.47
C GLU A 244 18.73 0.33 11.83
N LEU A 245 17.65 0.92 12.37
CA LEU A 245 16.43 0.20 12.73
C LEU A 245 15.78 -0.48 11.51
N PHE A 246 15.80 0.21 10.37
CA PHE A 246 15.33 -0.34 9.11
C PHE A 246 16.22 -1.48 8.64
N GLY A 247 17.54 -1.36 8.75
CA GLY A 247 18.49 -2.43 8.40
C GLY A 247 18.24 -3.72 9.17
N ASP A 248 18.04 -3.61 10.49
CA ASP A 248 17.70 -4.74 11.36
C ASP A 248 16.36 -5.38 10.94
N ALA A 249 15.33 -4.57 10.69
CA ALA A 249 14.01 -5.04 10.28
C ALA A 249 14.03 -5.64 8.86
N TYR A 250 14.68 -4.95 7.93
CA TYR A 250 14.76 -5.35 6.54
C TYR A 250 15.47 -6.69 6.36
N SER A 251 16.57 -6.93 7.11
CA SER A 251 17.29 -8.19 7.06
C SER A 251 16.43 -9.41 7.45
N GLN A 252 15.41 -9.21 8.28
CA GLN A 252 14.46 -10.24 8.70
C GLN A 252 13.28 -10.38 7.75
N ALA A 253 12.77 -9.24 7.22
CA ALA A 253 11.62 -9.20 6.33
C ALA A 253 11.97 -9.58 4.88
N ALA A 254 13.14 -9.19 4.37
CA ALA A 254 13.56 -9.37 2.98
C ALA A 254 13.98 -10.83 2.70
N SER A 255 13.00 -11.72 2.67
CA SER A 255 13.19 -13.14 2.41
C SER A 255 12.52 -13.57 1.11
N LEU A 256 13.14 -14.56 0.43
CA LEU A 256 12.58 -15.21 -0.76
C LEU A 256 11.12 -15.65 -0.53
N ARG A 257 10.84 -16.25 0.62
CA ARG A 257 9.52 -16.77 0.99
C ARG A 257 8.47 -15.66 1.02
N ILE A 258 8.79 -14.50 1.60
CA ILE A 258 7.86 -13.35 1.68
C ILE A 258 7.62 -12.78 0.30
N ALA A 259 8.66 -12.62 -0.52
CA ALA A 259 8.53 -12.15 -1.89
C ALA A 259 7.60 -13.04 -2.71
N MET A 260 7.91 -14.34 -2.78
CA MET A 260 7.11 -15.31 -3.54
C MET A 260 5.65 -15.34 -3.08
N LYS A 261 5.42 -15.32 -1.76
CA LYS A 261 4.06 -15.28 -1.19
C LYS A 261 3.30 -14.03 -1.62
N GLY A 262 3.95 -12.87 -1.67
CA GLY A 262 3.33 -11.61 -2.13
C GLY A 262 2.87 -11.71 -3.58
N PHE A 263 3.74 -12.14 -4.48
CA PHE A 263 3.39 -12.31 -5.89
C PHE A 263 2.33 -13.38 -6.11
N GLN A 264 2.37 -14.49 -5.38
CA GLN A 264 1.38 -15.54 -5.47
C GLN A 264 0.00 -15.06 -4.96
N ALA A 265 -0.05 -14.42 -3.79
CA ALA A 265 -1.30 -13.95 -3.19
C ALA A 265 -1.97 -12.82 -3.99
N SER A 266 -1.21 -12.05 -4.74
CA SER A 266 -1.72 -11.03 -5.67
C SER A 266 -2.03 -11.59 -7.07
N GLY A 267 -1.79 -12.90 -7.34
CA GLY A 267 -2.02 -13.54 -8.64
C GLY A 267 -1.05 -13.12 -9.74
N LEU A 268 0.03 -12.40 -9.38
CA LEU A 268 0.97 -11.88 -10.38
C LEU A 268 2.02 -12.92 -10.79
N TRP A 269 2.44 -13.81 -9.87
CA TRP A 269 3.35 -14.90 -10.22
C TRP A 269 3.18 -16.11 -9.30
N PRO A 270 2.92 -17.34 -9.82
CA PRO A 270 2.50 -17.58 -11.21
C PRO A 270 1.24 -16.78 -11.56
N LEU A 271 1.10 -16.39 -12.84
CA LEU A 271 -0.06 -15.61 -13.26
C LEU A 271 -1.35 -16.41 -13.05
N ASP A 272 -2.21 -15.92 -12.17
CA ASP A 272 -3.51 -16.53 -11.87
C ASP A 272 -4.61 -15.46 -11.96
N ILE A 273 -5.32 -15.46 -13.07
CA ILE A 273 -6.43 -14.52 -13.32
C ILE A 273 -7.65 -14.78 -12.43
N ASN A 274 -7.72 -15.96 -11.79
CA ASN A 274 -8.82 -16.39 -10.92
C ASN A 274 -8.42 -16.38 -9.44
N VAL A 275 -7.31 -15.74 -9.08
CA VAL A 275 -6.83 -15.64 -7.69
C VAL A 275 -7.87 -15.02 -6.75
N PHE A 276 -8.74 -14.15 -7.29
CA PHE A 276 -9.85 -13.53 -6.57
C PHE A 276 -11.17 -14.15 -6.97
N THR A 277 -11.94 -14.56 -5.97
CA THR A 277 -13.27 -15.13 -6.12
C THR A 277 -14.35 -14.04 -6.06
N ASP A 278 -15.58 -14.38 -6.42
CA ASP A 278 -16.70 -13.43 -6.34
C ASP A 278 -16.92 -12.89 -4.92
N SER A 279 -16.58 -13.67 -3.90
CA SER A 279 -16.66 -13.22 -2.51
C SER A 279 -15.66 -12.08 -2.18
N ASP A 280 -14.53 -12.01 -2.88
CA ASP A 280 -13.55 -10.93 -2.70
C ASP A 280 -14.06 -9.58 -3.25
N PHE A 281 -14.98 -9.61 -4.21
CA PHE A 281 -15.59 -8.43 -4.82
C PHE A 281 -16.90 -8.00 -4.17
N THR A 282 -17.36 -8.69 -3.11
CA THR A 282 -18.64 -8.39 -2.44
C THR A 282 -18.73 -6.94 -1.95
N ALA A 283 -17.61 -6.37 -1.45
CA ALA A 283 -17.60 -4.98 -1.00
C ALA A 283 -17.86 -3.99 -2.14
N SER A 284 -17.38 -4.24 -3.37
CA SER A 284 -17.63 -3.40 -4.54
C SER A 284 -19.08 -3.51 -5.02
N SER A 285 -19.68 -4.69 -4.95
CA SER A 285 -21.07 -4.90 -5.40
C SER A 285 -22.09 -4.10 -4.59
N PHE A 286 -21.80 -3.77 -3.33
CA PHE A 286 -22.64 -2.88 -2.52
C PHE A 286 -22.45 -1.39 -2.85
N THR A 287 -21.35 -1.03 -3.52
CA THR A 287 -21.04 0.36 -3.89
C THR A 287 -21.28 0.65 -5.37
N ASP A 288 -21.42 -0.38 -6.20
CA ASP A 288 -21.77 -0.30 -7.62
C ASP A 288 -23.29 -0.13 -7.86
N VAL A 289 -23.99 0.52 -6.93
CA VAL A 289 -25.36 0.98 -7.20
C VAL A 289 -25.23 2.05 -8.29
N GLY A 290 -25.51 1.66 -9.52
CA GLY A 290 -25.62 2.56 -10.67
C GLY A 290 -26.53 3.73 -10.33
N PRO A 291 -26.51 4.83 -11.12
CA PRO A 291 -27.34 5.98 -10.85
C PRO A 291 -28.78 5.51 -10.72
N SER A 292 -29.28 5.52 -9.49
CA SER A 292 -30.65 5.14 -9.17
C SER A 292 -31.54 5.89 -10.13
N ASN A 293 -32.33 5.15 -10.92
CA ASN A 293 -33.48 5.69 -11.61
C ASN A 293 -34.18 6.61 -10.63
N LYS A 294 -34.10 7.93 -10.87
CA LYS A 294 -35.02 8.87 -10.31
C LYS A 294 -36.38 8.39 -10.81
N LEU A 295 -37.08 7.65 -9.96
CA LEU A 295 -38.52 7.40 -10.16
C LEU A 295 -39.15 8.73 -10.43
N GLN A 296 -39.56 8.91 -11.67
CA GLN A 296 -40.55 9.88 -12.09
C GLN A 296 -41.83 9.54 -11.31
N SER A 297 -42.06 10.21 -10.21
CA SER A 297 -43.40 10.38 -9.68
C SER A 297 -44.01 11.57 -10.38
N SER A 298 -44.50 11.35 -11.60
CA SER A 298 -45.56 12.13 -12.19
C SER A 298 -46.87 11.57 -11.66
N GLU A 299 -47.38 12.12 -10.61
CA GLU A 299 -48.80 12.08 -10.31
C GLU A 299 -49.38 13.49 -10.39
N SER A 300 -50.08 13.66 -11.48
CA SER A 300 -51.10 14.65 -11.71
C SER A 300 -52.11 14.69 -10.55
N ILE A 301 -52.25 15.83 -9.94
CA ILE A 301 -53.53 16.22 -9.33
C ILE A 301 -53.96 17.55 -9.96
N ASP A 302 -54.96 17.37 -10.78
CA ASP A 302 -55.82 18.35 -11.36
C ASP A 302 -56.65 19.01 -10.26
N GLY A 303 -56.94 20.28 -10.42
CA GLY A 303 -58.15 20.78 -9.82
C GLY A 303 -58.13 22.09 -9.01
N MET A 304 -58.57 23.10 -9.66
CA MET A 304 -59.46 24.18 -9.16
C MET A 304 -58.89 25.41 -8.44
N THR A 305 -58.98 26.44 -9.16
CA THR A 305 -59.86 27.63 -8.99
C THR A 305 -59.23 28.88 -8.39
N LYS A 306 -59.05 29.84 -9.30
CA LYS A 306 -59.49 31.28 -9.33
C LYS A 306 -59.37 32.14 -8.07
N LEU A 307 -58.84 33.26 -8.32
CA LEU A 307 -59.31 34.67 -8.20
C LEU A 307 -58.26 35.56 -7.49
N SER A 308 -57.77 36.49 -8.35
CA SER A 308 -57.83 37.95 -8.23
C SER A 308 -57.36 38.56 -6.90
N THR A 309 -56.48 39.48 -6.88
CA THR A 309 -56.56 40.92 -7.25
C THR A 309 -55.19 41.54 -6.91
N ASP A 310 -54.70 42.25 -7.86
CA ASP A 310 -54.31 43.67 -7.90
C ASP A 310 -53.82 44.36 -6.61
N LYS A 311 -52.73 45.05 -6.80
CA LYS A 311 -52.28 46.40 -6.44
C LYS A 311 -50.91 46.46 -5.81
N SER A 312 -49.95 46.90 -6.56
CA SER A 312 -49.46 48.29 -6.69
C SER A 312 -48.72 48.85 -5.49
N SER A 313 -47.61 49.41 -5.86
CA SER A 313 -46.89 50.60 -5.38
C SER A 313 -45.80 50.35 -4.34
N GLU A 314 -44.59 50.60 -4.74
CA GLU A 314 -43.80 51.85 -4.64
C GLU A 314 -43.08 52.07 -3.30
N ASN A 315 -41.78 52.31 -3.48
CA ASN A 315 -40.91 53.22 -2.71
C ASN A 315 -40.40 52.77 -1.34
N ASN A 316 -39.16 52.52 -1.21
CA ASN A 316 -37.99 53.37 -0.94
C ASN A 316 -36.72 52.52 -0.89
#